data_533c7ff104ded181a85449ec186455f8
#
_entry.id   533c7ff104ded181a85449ec186455f8
#
_cell.length_a   1.000
_cell.length_b   1.000
_cell.length_c   1.000
_cell.angle_alpha   90.00
_cell.angle_beta   90.00
_cell.angle_gamma   90.00
#
_symmetry.space_group_name_H-M   'P 1'
#
loop_
_entity.id
_entity.type
_entity.pdbx_description
1 polymer ?
#
loop_
_entity_poly.entity_id
_entity_poly.type
_entity_poly.pdbx_seq_one_letter_code
_entity_poly.pdbx_strand_id
1 'polypeptide(L)'
;MQNCACNVEFQFDNSAEKLVSSLEYMLGQITGNIPPHADKDDILFRCKVIITELLTNAIKHAGRGSTRFDIEWDAEKLIICKTDTGMPLYLVNTRNNTTNGKADLNKRLISADFLNSLYAIWENENHIRFASEEGSLDDFRPVEQVMEHFGILIITRSSDEFTYTYDKATRSNVFRVKINF
;
A
#
# COMPACT_ATOMS: atom_id res chain seq x y z
N MET A 1 2.99 -30.83 4.43
CA MET A 1 1.62 -30.49 4.03
C MET A 1 1.74 -29.26 3.15
N GLN A 2 1.35 -29.33 1.87
CA GLN A 2 1.34 -28.14 1.00
C GLN A 2 0.28 -27.19 1.55
N ASN A 3 0.71 -26.01 2.03
CA ASN A 3 -0.19 -24.91 2.34
C ASN A 3 -0.83 -24.48 1.02
N CYS A 4 -2.09 -24.91 0.81
CA CYS A 4 -2.86 -24.44 -0.32
C CYS A 4 -3.20 -22.97 -0.03
N ALA A 5 -2.49 -22.04 -0.66
CA ALA A 5 -2.86 -20.63 -0.59
C ALA A 5 -4.25 -20.49 -1.22
N CYS A 6 -5.21 -19.98 -0.46
CA CYS A 6 -6.51 -19.60 -1.00
C CYS A 6 -6.39 -18.26 -1.69
N ASN A 7 -7.09 -18.06 -2.79
CA ASN A 7 -7.03 -16.82 -3.57
C ASN A 7 -8.45 -16.38 -3.96
N VAL A 8 -8.72 -15.08 -3.83
CA VAL A 8 -9.93 -14.43 -4.32
C VAL A 8 -9.52 -13.30 -5.26
N GLU A 9 -10.02 -13.34 -6.49
CA GLU A 9 -9.89 -12.25 -7.45
C GLU A 9 -11.17 -11.40 -7.44
N PHE A 10 -11.01 -10.08 -7.43
CA PHE A 10 -12.09 -9.11 -7.46
C PHE A 10 -11.78 -7.99 -8.45
N GLN A 11 -12.76 -7.67 -9.32
CA GLN A 11 -12.69 -6.55 -10.26
C GLN A 11 -13.47 -5.36 -9.75
N PHE A 12 -12.80 -4.22 -9.61
CA PHE A 12 -13.38 -2.95 -9.17
C PHE A 12 -13.44 -1.98 -10.36
N ASP A 13 -14.60 -1.43 -10.65
CA ASP A 13 -14.84 -0.54 -11.80
C ASP A 13 -14.45 0.93 -11.53
N ASN A 14 -13.71 1.20 -10.48
CA ASN A 14 -13.23 2.53 -10.10
C ASN A 14 -14.34 3.56 -9.84
N SER A 15 -15.54 3.09 -9.45
CA SER A 15 -16.69 3.93 -9.15
C SER A 15 -16.78 4.23 -7.65
N ALA A 16 -16.94 5.51 -7.30
CA ALA A 16 -17.15 5.93 -5.91
C ALA A 16 -18.43 5.34 -5.29
N GLU A 17 -19.46 5.11 -6.11
CA GLU A 17 -20.74 4.52 -5.67
C GLU A 17 -20.57 3.07 -5.20
N LYS A 18 -19.59 2.35 -5.76
CA LYS A 18 -19.31 0.95 -5.42
C LYS A 18 -18.25 0.76 -4.35
N LEU A 19 -17.67 1.84 -3.84
CA LEU A 19 -16.58 1.76 -2.84
C LEU A 19 -17.00 0.94 -1.61
N VAL A 20 -18.14 1.27 -1.01
CA VAL A 20 -18.62 0.63 0.23
C VAL A 20 -18.93 -0.84 0.00
N SER A 21 -19.69 -1.17 -1.04
CA SER A 21 -20.05 -2.55 -1.34
C SER A 21 -18.83 -3.41 -1.71
N SER A 22 -17.85 -2.83 -2.39
CA SER A 22 -16.58 -3.52 -2.72
C SER A 22 -15.74 -3.78 -1.46
N LEU A 23 -15.66 -2.79 -0.56
CA LEU A 23 -14.99 -2.94 0.72
C LEU A 23 -15.63 -4.06 1.56
N GLU A 24 -16.96 -4.04 1.70
CA GLU A 24 -17.70 -5.04 2.46
C GLU A 24 -17.52 -6.46 1.88
N TYR A 25 -17.56 -6.60 0.55
CA TYR A 25 -17.31 -7.87 -0.12
C TYR A 25 -15.91 -8.40 0.21
N MET A 26 -14.86 -7.60 0.02
CA MET A 26 -13.49 -8.04 0.28
C MET A 26 -13.24 -8.35 1.75
N LEU A 27 -13.77 -7.54 2.69
CA LEU A 27 -13.69 -7.85 4.13
C LEU A 27 -14.43 -9.13 4.48
N GLY A 28 -15.58 -9.40 3.86
CA GLY A 28 -16.32 -10.64 4.05
C GLY A 28 -15.50 -11.87 3.66
N GLN A 29 -14.76 -11.82 2.54
CA GLN A 29 -13.86 -12.90 2.12
C GLN A 29 -12.72 -13.10 3.13
N ILE A 30 -12.12 -12.03 3.64
CA ILE A 30 -11.03 -12.10 4.62
C ILE A 30 -11.52 -12.65 5.96
N THR A 31 -12.66 -12.16 6.45
CA THR A 31 -13.20 -12.49 7.79
C THR A 31 -13.36 -14.00 8.03
N GLY A 32 -13.80 -14.73 6.99
CA GLY A 32 -14.00 -16.17 7.05
C GLY A 32 -12.70 -17.00 7.06
N ASN A 33 -11.56 -16.36 6.79
CA ASN A 33 -10.30 -17.04 6.54
C ASN A 33 -9.16 -16.62 7.48
N ILE A 34 -9.43 -15.75 8.46
CA ILE A 34 -8.46 -15.39 9.51
C ILE A 34 -8.26 -16.60 10.43
N PRO A 35 -6.99 -17.04 10.65
CA PRO A 35 -6.71 -18.17 11.53
C PRO A 35 -7.13 -17.90 12.98
N PRO A 36 -7.55 -18.95 13.74
CA PRO A 36 -8.02 -18.77 15.12
C PRO A 36 -6.98 -18.21 16.10
N HIS A 37 -5.69 -18.32 15.78
CA HIS A 37 -4.60 -17.82 16.62
C HIS A 37 -4.28 -16.34 16.39
N ALA A 38 -4.76 -15.76 15.28
CA ALA A 38 -4.53 -14.35 14.96
C ALA A 38 -5.53 -13.44 15.68
N ASP A 39 -5.10 -12.21 15.98
CA ASP A 39 -5.99 -11.16 16.47
C ASP A 39 -6.92 -10.68 15.35
N LYS A 40 -8.12 -11.26 15.34
CA LYS A 40 -9.10 -11.01 14.30
C LYS A 40 -9.52 -9.55 14.19
N ASP A 41 -9.66 -8.87 15.31
CA ASP A 41 -10.13 -7.47 15.33
C ASP A 41 -9.05 -6.53 14.79
N ASP A 42 -7.79 -6.74 15.18
CA ASP A 42 -6.65 -5.98 14.61
C ASP A 42 -6.51 -6.22 13.11
N ILE A 43 -6.52 -7.48 12.67
CA ILE A 43 -6.41 -7.82 11.24
C ILE A 43 -7.52 -7.18 10.42
N LEU A 44 -8.77 -7.26 10.88
CA LEU A 44 -9.91 -6.66 10.17
C LEU A 44 -9.84 -5.13 10.14
N PHE A 45 -9.39 -4.50 11.23
CA PHE A 45 -9.17 -3.05 11.26
C PHE A 45 -8.11 -2.65 10.25
N ARG A 46 -6.95 -3.30 10.25
CA ARG A 46 -5.85 -3.06 9.30
C ARG A 46 -6.32 -3.26 7.86
N CYS A 47 -7.01 -4.36 7.56
CA CYS A 47 -7.57 -4.65 6.24
C CYS A 47 -8.55 -3.57 5.79
N LYS A 48 -9.47 -3.14 6.67
CA LYS A 48 -10.45 -2.10 6.36
C LYS A 48 -9.77 -0.80 5.94
N VAL A 49 -8.76 -0.37 6.69
CA VAL A 49 -7.99 0.84 6.40
C VAL A 49 -7.26 0.71 5.06
N ILE A 50 -6.51 -0.37 4.87
CA ILE A 50 -5.72 -0.62 3.67
C ILE A 50 -6.60 -0.69 2.42
N ILE A 51 -7.66 -1.49 2.44
CA ILE A 51 -8.56 -1.67 1.29
C ILE A 51 -9.26 -0.36 0.96
N THR A 52 -9.68 0.42 1.95
CA THR A 52 -10.29 1.75 1.72
C THR A 52 -9.34 2.68 0.98
N GLU A 53 -8.07 2.75 1.39
CA GLU A 53 -7.06 3.57 0.72
C GLU A 53 -6.75 3.07 -0.70
N LEU A 54 -6.62 1.75 -0.90
CA LEU A 54 -6.37 1.17 -2.21
C LEU A 54 -7.53 1.40 -3.19
N LEU A 55 -8.80 1.28 -2.73
CA LEU A 55 -10.00 1.59 -3.53
C LEU A 55 -10.08 3.09 -3.86
N THR A 56 -9.82 3.94 -2.88
CA THR A 56 -9.81 5.41 -3.06
C THR A 56 -8.73 5.82 -4.07
N ASN A 57 -7.55 5.21 -3.99
CA ASN A 57 -6.47 5.43 -4.95
C ASN A 57 -6.83 4.92 -6.35
N ALA A 58 -7.57 3.82 -6.46
CA ALA A 58 -8.07 3.32 -7.74
C ALA A 58 -9.03 4.34 -8.38
N ILE A 59 -9.99 4.88 -7.63
CA ILE A 59 -10.93 5.92 -8.12
C ILE A 59 -10.17 7.15 -8.61
N LYS A 60 -9.13 7.58 -7.90
CA LYS A 60 -8.40 8.82 -8.20
C LYS A 60 -7.39 8.66 -9.35
N HIS A 61 -6.72 7.50 -9.46
CA HIS A 61 -5.48 7.38 -10.23
C HIS A 61 -5.46 6.25 -11.26
N ALA A 62 -6.33 5.23 -11.16
CA ALA A 62 -6.29 4.08 -12.07
C ALA A 62 -6.80 4.38 -13.50
N GLY A 63 -7.32 5.58 -13.74
CA GLY A 63 -7.81 6.00 -15.05
C GLY A 63 -9.16 5.39 -15.43
N ARG A 64 -9.44 5.34 -16.74
CA ARG A 64 -10.66 4.72 -17.29
C ARG A 64 -10.43 3.22 -17.41
N GLY A 65 -11.08 2.44 -16.60
CA GLY A 65 -10.98 0.98 -16.61
C GLY A 65 -11.33 0.38 -15.27
N SER A 66 -11.08 -0.90 -15.11
CA SER A 66 -11.23 -1.58 -13.83
C SER A 66 -9.88 -1.81 -13.19
N THR A 67 -9.88 -1.87 -11.86
CA THR A 67 -8.74 -2.25 -11.05
C THR A 67 -8.94 -3.68 -10.56
N ARG A 68 -7.93 -4.53 -10.71
CA ARG A 68 -7.96 -5.90 -10.18
C ARG A 68 -7.38 -5.91 -8.77
N PHE A 69 -8.06 -6.64 -7.89
CA PHE A 69 -7.60 -7.00 -6.57
C PHE A 69 -7.45 -8.51 -6.47
N ASP A 70 -6.29 -8.97 -6.04
CA ASP A 70 -6.02 -10.35 -5.70
C ASP A 70 -5.77 -10.43 -4.19
N ILE A 71 -6.52 -11.27 -3.47
CA ILE A 71 -6.39 -11.48 -2.03
C ILE A 71 -5.98 -12.92 -1.81
N GLU A 72 -4.80 -13.12 -1.24
CA GLU A 72 -4.21 -14.43 -0.96
C GLU A 72 -3.95 -14.56 0.53
N TRP A 73 -4.18 -15.73 1.10
CA TRP A 73 -3.85 -16.01 2.49
C TRP A 73 -3.39 -17.45 2.70
N ASP A 74 -2.56 -17.62 3.69
CA ASP A 74 -2.15 -18.90 4.25
C ASP A 74 -2.29 -18.87 5.79
N ALA A 75 -1.62 -19.78 6.51
CA ALA A 75 -1.69 -19.84 7.97
C ALA A 75 -0.91 -18.72 8.69
N GLU A 76 -0.04 -17.98 7.99
CA GLU A 76 0.90 -17.04 8.57
C GLU A 76 0.66 -15.59 8.15
N LYS A 77 0.01 -15.38 6.99
CA LYS A 77 -0.11 -14.06 6.38
C LYS A 77 -1.29 -13.92 5.44
N LEU A 78 -1.69 -12.68 5.27
CA LEU A 78 -2.59 -12.19 4.23
C LEU A 78 -1.81 -11.28 3.27
N ILE A 79 -2.05 -11.43 1.97
CA ILE A 79 -1.49 -10.58 0.92
C ILE A 79 -2.65 -9.96 0.14
N ILE A 80 -2.61 -8.66 -0.06
CA ILE A 80 -3.55 -7.90 -0.91
C ILE A 80 -2.74 -7.27 -2.02
N CYS A 81 -3.04 -7.66 -3.27
CA CYS A 81 -2.46 -7.04 -4.46
C CYS A 81 -3.52 -6.22 -5.19
N LYS A 82 -3.18 -4.99 -5.55
CA LYS A 82 -3.96 -4.11 -6.42
C LYS A 82 -3.20 -3.92 -7.72
N THR A 83 -3.84 -4.22 -8.85
CA THR A 83 -3.25 -4.03 -10.19
C THR A 83 -4.13 -3.11 -11.03
N ASP A 84 -3.54 -2.05 -11.59
CA ASP A 84 -4.21 -1.11 -12.50
C ASP A 84 -3.29 -0.69 -13.65
N THR A 85 -3.87 -0.08 -14.69
CA THR A 85 -3.17 0.44 -15.87
C THR A 85 -3.15 1.97 -15.90
N GLY A 86 -3.27 2.62 -14.76
CA GLY A 86 -3.15 4.07 -14.64
C GLY A 86 -1.74 4.59 -14.91
N MET A 87 -1.54 5.88 -14.71
CA MET A 87 -0.19 6.44 -14.80
C MET A 87 0.71 5.81 -13.72
N PRO A 88 1.99 5.55 -14.04
CA PRO A 88 2.95 5.09 -13.04
C PRO A 88 3.01 6.04 -11.85
N LEU A 89 3.23 5.47 -10.65
CA LEU A 89 3.42 6.26 -9.46
C LEU A 89 4.61 7.20 -9.63
N TYR A 90 4.33 8.50 -9.63
CA TYR A 90 5.34 9.53 -9.71
C TYR A 90 5.64 10.05 -8.30
N LEU A 91 6.81 9.73 -7.79
CA LEU A 91 7.30 10.28 -6.54
C LEU A 91 8.17 11.49 -6.85
N VAL A 92 7.70 12.68 -6.48
CA VAL A 92 8.44 13.92 -6.67
C VAL A 92 9.84 13.80 -6.04
N ASN A 93 10.86 14.06 -6.84
CA ASN A 93 12.25 14.07 -6.40
C ASN A 93 12.47 15.27 -5.47
N THR A 94 12.15 15.16 -4.20
CA THR A 94 12.59 16.13 -3.22
C THR A 94 14.10 15.94 -3.03
N ARG A 95 14.86 16.81 -3.68
CA ARG A 95 16.33 16.80 -3.68
C ARG A 95 16.88 16.78 -2.25
N ASN A 96 17.82 15.84 -2.05
CA ASN A 96 18.97 15.92 -1.17
C ASN A 96 18.78 16.64 0.18
N ASN A 97 18.37 15.92 1.21
CA ASN A 97 18.90 16.23 2.53
C ASN A 97 20.06 15.26 2.79
N THR A 98 21.26 15.71 2.43
CA THR A 98 22.50 15.17 2.96
C THR A 98 22.61 15.59 4.42
N THR A 99 22.02 14.81 5.31
CA THR A 99 22.41 14.85 6.72
C THR A 99 23.49 13.79 6.90
N ASN A 100 24.71 14.29 7.06
CA ASN A 100 25.90 13.64 7.64
C ASN A 100 26.00 12.09 7.52
N GLY A 101 26.76 11.64 6.52
CA GLY A 101 27.43 10.36 6.55
C GLY A 101 26.68 9.19 5.92
N LYS A 102 27.07 8.82 4.68
CA LYS A 102 26.59 7.71 3.86
C LYS A 102 25.07 7.75 3.63
N ALA A 103 24.66 8.64 2.72
CA ALA A 103 23.31 8.60 2.15
C ALA A 103 23.11 7.22 1.51
N ASP A 104 22.12 6.48 1.99
CA ASP A 104 21.61 5.32 1.27
C ASP A 104 20.98 5.86 -0.02
N LEU A 105 21.69 5.74 -1.14
CA LEU A 105 21.31 6.31 -2.43
C LEU A 105 19.93 5.84 -2.90
N ASN A 106 19.44 4.77 -2.31
CA ASN A 106 18.17 4.13 -2.65
C ASN A 106 17.01 4.53 -1.74
N LYS A 107 17.25 5.20 -0.60
CA LYS A 107 16.21 5.64 0.36
C LYS A 107 15.93 7.12 0.19
N ARG A 108 14.66 7.49 0.01
CA ARG A 108 14.23 8.89 -0.16
C ARG A 108 13.04 9.20 0.73
N LEU A 109 13.09 10.35 1.41
CA LEU A 109 11.96 10.89 2.14
C LEU A 109 10.89 11.39 1.14
N ILE A 110 9.67 10.88 1.27
CA ILE A 110 8.53 11.28 0.44
C ILE A 110 7.70 12.33 1.17
N SER A 111 7.41 12.09 2.45
CA SER A 111 6.57 12.95 3.29
C SER A 111 7.02 12.84 4.74
N ALA A 112 6.89 13.94 5.49
CA ALA A 112 7.13 13.95 6.92
C ALA A 112 6.13 14.89 7.62
N ASP A 113 5.63 14.45 8.77
CA ASP A 113 4.89 15.27 9.73
C ASP A 113 5.59 15.20 11.10
N PHE A 114 4.98 15.77 12.15
CA PHE A 114 5.56 15.76 13.50
C PHE A 114 5.75 14.37 14.10
N LEU A 115 4.98 13.38 13.64
CA LEU A 115 4.94 12.04 14.22
C LEU A 115 5.58 10.99 13.32
N ASN A 116 5.61 11.25 11.99
CA ASN A 116 5.99 10.23 11.02
C ASN A 116 6.79 10.79 9.86
N SER A 117 7.78 10.02 9.45
CA SER A 117 8.50 10.20 8.18
C SER A 117 8.24 9.00 7.29
N LEU A 118 7.77 9.23 6.05
CA LEU A 118 7.53 8.21 5.03
C LEU A 118 8.67 8.20 4.02
N TYR A 119 9.23 7.03 3.79
CA TYR A 119 10.32 6.81 2.86
C TYR A 119 9.93 5.86 1.74
N ALA A 120 10.45 6.14 0.53
CA ALA A 120 10.54 5.18 -0.57
C ALA A 120 11.95 4.62 -0.63
N ILE A 121 12.07 3.31 -0.73
CA ILE A 121 13.33 2.58 -0.84
C ILE A 121 13.30 1.83 -2.17
N TRP A 122 14.13 2.27 -3.14
CA TRP A 122 14.25 1.63 -4.44
C TRP A 122 15.11 0.37 -4.33
N GLU A 123 14.48 -0.79 -4.46
CA GLU A 123 15.20 -2.06 -4.52
C GLU A 123 15.74 -2.33 -5.94
N ASN A 124 15.05 -1.79 -6.94
CA ASN A 124 15.51 -1.69 -8.33
C ASN A 124 14.73 -0.58 -9.06
N GLU A 125 14.97 -0.41 -10.38
CA GLU A 125 14.36 0.67 -11.18
C GLU A 125 12.82 0.69 -11.17
N ASN A 126 12.19 -0.46 -10.99
CA ASN A 126 10.74 -0.62 -11.09
C ASN A 126 10.09 -1.10 -9.79
N HIS A 127 10.87 -1.31 -8.74
CA HIS A 127 10.39 -1.86 -7.47
C HIS A 127 10.75 -0.95 -6.30
N ILE A 128 9.74 -0.53 -5.56
CA ILE A 128 9.85 0.38 -4.42
C ILE A 128 9.22 -0.30 -3.21
N ARG A 129 9.94 -0.30 -2.09
CA ARG A 129 9.40 -0.63 -0.79
C ARG A 129 9.17 0.66 0.00
N PHE A 130 8.02 0.76 0.65
CA PHE A 130 7.71 1.88 1.55
C PHE A 130 8.08 1.53 2.98
N ALA A 131 8.57 2.53 3.72
CA ALA A 131 8.87 2.41 5.14
C ALA A 131 8.47 3.68 5.87
N SER A 132 7.99 3.55 7.10
CA SER A 132 7.73 4.68 7.98
C SER A 132 8.65 4.63 9.20
N GLU A 133 9.12 5.80 9.62
CA GLU A 133 9.92 5.98 10.84
C GLU A 133 9.24 7.03 11.71
N GLU A 134 9.57 7.08 13.00
CA GLU A 134 9.13 8.17 13.87
C GLU A 134 9.69 9.50 13.34
N GLY A 135 8.84 10.51 13.29
CA GLY A 135 9.18 11.82 12.76
C GLY A 135 10.24 12.52 13.63
N SER A 136 11.10 13.29 12.98
CA SER A 136 12.02 14.22 13.63
C SER A 136 11.55 15.64 13.38
N LEU A 137 11.73 16.53 14.37
CA LEU A 137 11.44 17.96 14.22
C LEU A 137 12.25 18.60 13.08
N ASP A 138 13.42 18.03 12.76
CA ASP A 138 14.28 18.49 11.67
C ASP A 138 13.74 18.15 10.27
N ASP A 139 12.84 17.17 10.18
CA ASP A 139 12.24 16.68 8.93
C ASP A 139 10.89 17.35 8.61
N PHE A 140 10.45 18.31 9.44
CA PHE A 140 9.13 18.95 9.28
C PHE A 140 8.95 19.60 7.90
N ARG A 141 7.83 19.27 7.25
CA ARG A 141 7.46 19.82 5.96
C ARG A 141 6.06 20.46 6.01
N PRO A 142 5.78 21.42 5.10
CA PRO A 142 4.46 22.04 5.02
C PRO A 142 3.35 20.98 4.80
N VAL A 143 2.21 21.19 5.45
CA VAL A 143 1.04 20.29 5.45
C VAL A 143 0.58 19.92 4.03
N GLU A 144 0.73 20.82 3.06
CA GLU A 144 0.34 20.61 1.67
C GLU A 144 1.13 19.45 0.99
N GLN A 145 2.39 19.26 1.33
CA GLN A 145 3.21 18.15 0.83
C GLN A 145 2.95 16.83 1.57
N VAL A 146 2.46 16.90 2.80
CA VAL A 146 2.10 15.73 3.60
C VAL A 146 0.82 15.08 3.07
N MET A 147 -0.17 15.87 2.66
CA MET A 147 -1.48 15.36 2.24
C MET A 147 -1.44 14.54 0.93
N GLU A 148 -0.49 14.82 0.04
CA GLU A 148 -0.42 14.16 -1.28
C GLU A 148 -0.06 12.66 -1.18
N HIS A 149 0.66 12.25 -0.12
CA HIS A 149 1.09 10.87 0.09
C HIS A 149 0.52 10.23 1.36
N PHE A 150 -0.50 10.84 1.96
CA PHE A 150 -1.07 10.39 3.23
C PHE A 150 -1.63 8.96 3.16
N GLY A 151 -2.28 8.60 2.04
CA GLY A 151 -2.78 7.24 1.83
C GLY A 151 -1.65 6.19 1.83
N ILE A 152 -0.49 6.51 1.23
CA ILE A 152 0.69 5.63 1.24
C ILE A 152 1.21 5.45 2.67
N LEU A 153 1.28 6.54 3.46
CA LEU A 153 1.68 6.49 4.87
C LEU A 153 0.74 5.60 5.69
N ILE A 154 -0.57 5.76 5.51
CA ILE A 154 -1.57 4.96 6.22
C ILE A 154 -1.40 3.46 5.90
N ILE A 155 -1.29 3.10 4.61
CA ILE A 155 -1.08 1.71 4.20
C ILE A 155 0.23 1.17 4.80
N THR A 156 1.32 1.94 4.73
CA THR A 156 2.63 1.53 5.25
C THR A 156 2.57 1.24 6.75
N ARG A 157 1.86 2.04 7.53
CA ARG A 157 1.72 1.85 8.98
C ARG A 157 0.75 0.74 9.37
N SER A 158 -0.21 0.45 8.50
CA SER A 158 -1.21 -0.60 8.73
C SER A 158 -0.77 -1.97 8.20
N SER A 159 0.42 -2.09 7.61
CA SER A 159 0.93 -3.33 7.03
C SER A 159 2.31 -3.69 7.57
N ASP A 160 2.70 -4.95 7.42
CA ASP A 160 4.05 -5.41 7.75
C ASP A 160 5.02 -5.20 6.57
N GLU A 161 4.47 -5.15 5.35
CA GLU A 161 5.23 -4.83 4.14
C GLU A 161 4.31 -4.18 3.11
N PHE A 162 4.76 -3.09 2.52
CA PHE A 162 4.08 -2.43 1.41
C PHE A 162 5.07 -2.14 0.29
N THR A 163 4.75 -2.63 -0.91
CA THR A 163 5.60 -2.47 -2.09
C THR A 163 4.79 -1.99 -3.28
N TYR A 164 5.49 -1.32 -4.20
CA TYR A 164 5.00 -0.91 -5.51
C TYR A 164 5.94 -1.42 -6.59
N THR A 165 5.37 -1.97 -7.66
CA THR A 165 6.11 -2.38 -8.85
C THR A 165 5.42 -1.84 -10.08
N TYR A 166 6.20 -1.27 -11.01
CA TYR A 166 5.72 -0.95 -12.34
C TYR A 166 6.19 -2.02 -13.32
N ASP A 167 5.23 -2.76 -13.89
CA ASP A 167 5.51 -3.74 -14.94
C ASP A 167 5.49 -3.03 -16.30
N LYS A 168 6.68 -2.87 -16.91
CA LYS A 168 6.86 -2.23 -18.21
C LYS A 168 6.24 -3.04 -19.36
N ALA A 169 6.16 -4.36 -19.24
CA ALA A 169 5.66 -5.24 -20.29
C ALA A 169 4.13 -5.12 -20.41
N THR A 170 3.44 -5.13 -19.28
CA THR A 170 1.97 -5.00 -19.22
C THR A 170 1.51 -3.56 -19.02
N ARG A 171 2.43 -2.63 -18.76
CA ARG A 171 2.16 -1.22 -18.41
C ARG A 171 1.22 -1.11 -17.20
N SER A 172 1.42 -1.96 -16.21
CA SER A 172 0.57 -1.99 -15.03
C SER A 172 1.31 -1.59 -13.77
N ASN A 173 0.58 -0.94 -12.88
CA ASN A 173 0.98 -0.65 -11.52
C ASN A 173 0.54 -1.79 -10.64
N VAL A 174 1.44 -2.34 -9.84
CA VAL A 174 1.14 -3.38 -8.85
C VAL A 174 1.50 -2.87 -7.47
N PHE A 175 0.49 -2.71 -6.62
CA PHE A 175 0.65 -2.41 -5.20
C PHE A 175 0.42 -3.70 -4.42
N ARG A 176 1.38 -4.09 -3.61
CA ARG A 176 1.32 -5.32 -2.82
C ARG A 176 1.49 -5.02 -1.34
N VAL A 177 0.52 -5.45 -0.56
CA VAL A 177 0.48 -5.29 0.90
C VAL A 177 0.52 -6.65 1.54
N LYS A 178 1.34 -6.81 2.60
CA LYS A 178 1.40 -8.02 3.42
C LYS A 178 1.04 -7.68 4.86
N ILE A 179 0.21 -8.52 5.47
CA ILE A 179 -0.15 -8.52 6.87
C ILE A 179 0.18 -9.90 7.43
N ASN A 180 1.02 -9.98 8.45
CA ASN A 180 1.31 -11.21 9.17
C ASN A 180 0.21 -11.47 10.22
N PHE A 181 -0.09 -12.74 10.44
CA PHE A 181 -1.06 -13.20 11.43
C PHE A 181 -0.43 -13.46 12.79
#